data_e48d472633665d6dbb18a0eeee4ba8d7
#
_entry.id   e48d472633665d6dbb18a0eeee4ba8d7
#
_cell.length_a   1.000
_cell.length_b   1.000
_cell.length_c   1.000
_cell.angle_alpha   90.00
_cell.angle_beta   90.00
_cell.angle_gamma   90.00
#
_symmetry.space_group_name_H-M   'P 1'
#
loop_
_entity.id
_entity.type
_entity.pdbx_description
1 polymer ?
#
loop_
_entity_poly.entity_id
_entity_poly.type
_entity_poly.pdbx_seq_one_letter_code
_entity_poly.pdbx_strand_id
1 'polypeptide(L)'
;MRLIQFFLPGKGKRVGLVRGDRVLDVTAPEEGVHAVLDLVEQGKTAAGLVKRAEWLSRRLRRKALDWPGLQRTPSRRAAHLLVPIDPPEVWGAGVTYKRRAEFRDEDTAAAKGLKGIYDSVYENPRPELFFKATAGRCVGPNAPVLVRSDSQLTAAEPGLAIVLGARGAIVAFTACNDVSAWDIERENPLYLPQSKIYLGCCALGPCLVTSDEIGDPYGLQIRCSIIRGGKTVFSEAANTSQFHRRLEDLVSWLLKDNIIPAGTVLSTGTGIMVPNDLNLRDGDQVDIEIQGIGRLSNPVRQSRESRA
;
A
#
# COMPACT_ATOMS: atom_id res chain seq x y z
N MET A 1 16.81 -5.82 1.84
CA MET A 1 16.19 -7.09 2.34
C MET A 1 14.70 -7.09 2.03
N ARG A 2 14.10 -8.26 1.71
CA ARG A 2 12.67 -8.38 1.40
C ARG A 2 11.99 -9.23 2.47
N LEU A 3 10.91 -8.69 3.07
CA LEU A 3 10.12 -9.33 4.11
C LEU A 3 8.67 -9.49 3.67
N ILE A 4 8.06 -10.60 4.09
CA ILE A 4 6.65 -10.91 3.79
C ILE A 4 5.96 -11.47 5.03
N GLN A 5 4.63 -11.40 5.02
CA GLN A 5 3.80 -12.31 5.77
C GLN A 5 3.15 -13.31 4.81
N PHE A 6 3.02 -14.55 5.25
CA PHE A 6 2.36 -15.59 4.48
C PHE A 6 1.56 -16.52 5.40
N PHE A 7 0.51 -17.09 4.84
CA PHE A 7 -0.25 -18.13 5.50
C PHE A 7 0.35 -19.50 5.19
N LEU A 8 0.47 -20.34 6.21
CA LEU A 8 0.87 -21.73 6.06
C LEU A 8 -0.21 -22.64 6.67
N PRO A 9 -0.83 -23.57 5.89
CA PRO A 9 -1.83 -24.50 6.42
C PRO A 9 -1.35 -25.20 7.69
N GLY A 10 -2.20 -25.26 8.70
CA GLY A 10 -1.89 -25.86 10.01
C GLY A 10 -0.98 -25.02 10.93
N LYS A 11 -0.40 -23.92 10.43
CA LYS A 11 0.49 -23.04 11.21
C LYS A 11 0.04 -21.59 11.28
N GLY A 12 -0.92 -21.18 10.43
CA GLY A 12 -1.42 -19.80 10.39
C GLY A 12 -0.44 -18.81 9.75
N LYS A 13 -0.47 -17.58 10.23
CA LYS A 13 0.39 -16.47 9.78
C LYS A 13 1.86 -16.75 10.15
N ARG A 14 2.74 -16.47 9.19
CA ARG A 14 4.19 -16.65 9.30
C ARG A 14 4.91 -15.43 8.75
N VAL A 15 6.13 -15.20 9.21
CA VAL A 15 7.05 -14.17 8.73
C VAL A 15 8.09 -14.81 7.82
N GLY A 16 8.27 -14.24 6.62
CA GLY A 16 9.21 -14.74 5.62
C GLY A 16 10.28 -13.73 5.25
N LEU A 17 11.51 -14.21 5.13
CA LEU A 17 12.64 -13.50 4.53
C LEU A 17 12.83 -14.05 3.11
N VAL A 18 12.70 -13.18 2.09
CA VAL A 18 12.83 -13.56 0.68
C VAL A 18 14.29 -13.45 0.24
N ARG A 19 14.80 -14.49 -0.42
CA ARG A 19 16.14 -14.55 -1.04
C ARG A 19 16.05 -15.22 -2.41
N GLY A 20 16.10 -14.43 -3.48
CA GLY A 20 15.79 -14.90 -4.83
C GLY A 20 14.38 -15.48 -4.87
N ASP A 21 14.25 -16.70 -5.38
CA ASP A 21 12.98 -17.43 -5.46
C ASP A 21 12.64 -18.26 -4.20
N ARG A 22 13.36 -18.03 -3.11
CA ARG A 22 13.19 -18.79 -1.87
C ARG A 22 12.73 -17.89 -0.73
N VAL A 23 11.87 -18.44 0.13
CA VAL A 23 11.37 -17.80 1.35
C VAL A 23 11.81 -18.60 2.56
N LEU A 24 12.56 -17.96 3.44
CA LEU A 24 12.96 -18.51 4.73
C LEU A 24 11.94 -18.10 5.78
N ASP A 25 11.31 -19.07 6.45
CA ASP A 25 10.39 -18.80 7.56
C ASP A 25 11.21 -18.39 8.80
N VAL A 26 11.10 -17.12 9.17
CA VAL A 26 11.78 -16.51 10.33
C VAL A 26 10.84 -16.24 11.50
N THR A 27 9.62 -16.79 11.49
CA THR A 27 8.68 -16.68 12.61
C THR A 27 9.29 -17.35 13.85
N ALA A 28 9.32 -16.65 14.96
CA ALA A 28 9.94 -17.11 16.20
C ALA A 28 9.15 -16.61 17.42
N PRO A 29 8.04 -17.28 17.78
CA PRO A 29 7.20 -16.87 18.92
C PRO A 29 7.98 -16.76 20.23
N GLU A 30 8.94 -17.65 20.46
CA GLU A 30 9.84 -17.64 21.61
C GLU A 30 10.76 -16.41 21.67
N GLU A 31 10.93 -15.72 20.54
CA GLU A 31 11.69 -14.48 20.40
C GLU A 31 10.76 -13.26 20.24
N GLY A 32 9.46 -13.43 20.45
CA GLY A 32 8.44 -12.40 20.29
C GLY A 32 8.20 -11.99 18.83
N VAL A 33 8.42 -12.91 17.86
CA VAL A 33 8.22 -12.62 16.43
C VAL A 33 7.09 -13.50 15.87
N HIS A 34 5.90 -12.94 15.84
CA HIS A 34 4.67 -13.52 15.28
C HIS A 34 4.27 -12.91 13.93
N ALA A 35 4.65 -11.64 13.73
CA ALA A 35 4.32 -10.81 12.55
C ALA A 35 5.54 -10.00 12.12
N VAL A 36 5.48 -9.42 10.91
CA VAL A 36 6.53 -8.48 10.43
C VAL A 36 6.56 -7.21 11.29
N LEU A 37 5.41 -6.81 11.85
CA LEU A 37 5.33 -5.68 12.77
C LEU A 37 6.28 -5.85 13.96
N ASP A 38 6.35 -7.05 14.55
CA ASP A 38 7.25 -7.31 15.68
C ASP A 38 8.73 -7.11 15.31
N LEU A 39 9.10 -7.46 14.06
CA LEU A 39 10.46 -7.20 13.56
C LEU A 39 10.74 -5.69 13.39
N VAL A 40 9.74 -4.92 12.94
CA VAL A 40 9.85 -3.46 12.80
C VAL A 40 10.01 -2.80 14.18
N GLU A 41 9.21 -3.20 15.15
CA GLU A 41 9.26 -2.68 16.53
C GLU A 41 10.58 -3.04 17.23
N GLN A 42 11.02 -4.30 17.13
CA GLN A 42 12.29 -4.75 17.70
C GLN A 42 13.49 -4.10 17.01
N GLY A 43 13.45 -3.97 15.69
CA GLY A 43 14.53 -3.41 14.88
C GLY A 43 14.67 -1.90 15.00
N LYS A 44 13.54 -1.17 15.16
CA LYS A 44 13.44 0.30 15.28
C LYS A 44 13.92 1.09 14.07
N THR A 45 14.96 0.62 13.38
CA THR A 45 15.57 1.21 12.16
C THR A 45 15.70 0.14 11.08
N ALA A 46 15.97 0.52 9.83
CA ALA A 46 16.21 -0.43 8.74
C ALA A 46 17.37 -1.39 9.06
N ALA A 47 18.49 -0.88 9.52
CA ALA A 47 19.64 -1.70 9.90
C ALA A 47 19.34 -2.69 11.05
N GLY A 48 18.59 -2.25 12.06
CA GLY A 48 18.15 -3.11 13.15
C GLY A 48 17.19 -4.20 12.69
N LEU A 49 16.23 -3.86 11.84
CA LEU A 49 15.29 -4.79 11.21
C LEU A 49 16.04 -5.88 10.41
N VAL A 50 16.97 -5.47 9.54
CA VAL A 50 17.82 -6.36 8.75
C VAL A 50 18.63 -7.30 9.66
N LYS A 51 19.33 -6.73 10.66
CA LYS A 51 20.14 -7.51 11.61
C LYS A 51 19.31 -8.58 12.35
N ARG A 52 18.10 -8.21 12.78
CA ARG A 52 17.21 -9.11 13.51
C ARG A 52 16.70 -10.25 12.63
N ALA A 53 16.20 -9.93 11.43
CA ALA A 53 15.70 -10.93 10.49
C ALA A 53 16.80 -11.89 10.02
N GLU A 54 18.01 -11.40 9.79
CA GLU A 54 19.16 -12.24 9.43
C GLU A 54 19.58 -13.17 10.55
N TRP A 55 19.64 -12.67 11.78
CA TRP A 55 19.97 -13.49 12.93
C TRP A 55 18.97 -14.66 13.08
N LEU A 56 17.66 -14.39 12.95
CA LEU A 56 16.62 -15.43 13.00
C LEU A 56 16.79 -16.44 11.87
N SER A 57 17.07 -15.98 10.64
CA SER A 57 17.22 -16.86 9.48
C SER A 57 18.39 -17.87 9.64
N ARG A 58 19.48 -17.45 10.27
CA ARG A 58 20.64 -18.32 10.56
C ARG A 58 20.36 -19.30 11.68
N ARG A 59 19.61 -18.85 12.71
CA ARG A 59 19.30 -19.68 13.91
C ARG A 59 18.28 -20.75 13.60
N LEU A 60 17.21 -20.43 12.86
CA LEU A 60 16.06 -21.32 12.69
C LEU A 60 16.26 -22.42 11.65
N ARG A 61 17.10 -22.22 10.65
CA ARG A 61 17.47 -23.19 9.60
C ARG A 61 16.30 -24.01 9.04
N ARG A 62 15.12 -23.39 8.85
CA ARG A 62 13.93 -24.06 8.35
C ARG A 62 14.01 -24.31 6.85
N LYS A 63 13.27 -25.34 6.37
CA LYS A 63 13.14 -25.61 4.93
C LYS A 63 12.55 -24.37 4.24
N ALA A 64 13.21 -23.90 3.20
CA ALA A 64 12.72 -22.79 2.41
C ALA A 64 11.45 -23.18 1.61
N LEU A 65 10.54 -22.20 1.47
CA LEU A 65 9.40 -22.29 0.57
C LEU A 65 9.76 -21.65 -0.77
N ASP A 66 8.94 -21.92 -1.78
CA ASP A 66 9.04 -21.34 -3.10
C ASP A 66 8.29 -20.02 -3.18
N TRP A 67 8.96 -18.94 -3.57
CA TRP A 67 8.37 -17.60 -3.68
C TRP A 67 7.23 -17.53 -4.72
N PRO A 68 7.42 -18.01 -5.98
CA PRO A 68 6.34 -18.04 -6.96
C PRO A 68 5.14 -18.84 -6.48
N GLY A 69 5.36 -19.94 -5.77
CA GLY A 69 4.31 -20.79 -5.23
C GLY A 69 3.43 -20.14 -4.15
N LEU A 70 3.89 -19.04 -3.51
CA LEU A 70 3.09 -18.27 -2.57
C LEU A 70 2.20 -17.22 -3.25
N GLN A 71 2.48 -16.85 -4.50
CA GLN A 71 1.75 -15.81 -5.25
C GLN A 71 0.45 -16.38 -5.85
N ARG A 72 -0.50 -16.70 -5.00
CA ARG A 72 -1.78 -17.28 -5.39
C ARG A 72 -2.94 -16.70 -4.59
N THR A 73 -4.13 -16.92 -5.07
CA THR A 73 -5.37 -16.55 -4.37
C THR A 73 -5.39 -17.11 -2.95
N PRO A 74 -5.74 -16.32 -1.93
CA PRO A 74 -5.84 -16.75 -0.55
C PRO A 74 -6.73 -17.96 -0.37
N SER A 75 -6.25 -18.97 0.38
CA SER A 75 -6.96 -20.22 0.63
C SER A 75 -6.54 -20.83 1.97
N ARG A 76 -7.48 -21.41 2.71
CA ARG A 76 -7.16 -22.16 3.94
C ARG A 76 -6.38 -23.46 3.66
N ARG A 77 -6.37 -23.94 2.41
CA ARG A 77 -5.77 -25.23 2.01
C ARG A 77 -4.37 -25.10 1.41
N ALA A 78 -3.92 -23.89 1.08
CA ALA A 78 -2.64 -23.68 0.42
C ALA A 78 -1.89 -22.48 1.05
N ALA A 79 -0.56 -22.59 1.08
CA ALA A 79 0.28 -21.47 1.49
C ALA A 79 0.13 -20.31 0.48
N HIS A 80 0.01 -19.08 0.97
CA HIS A 80 -0.18 -17.88 0.15
C HIS A 80 0.32 -16.62 0.87
N LEU A 81 0.54 -15.54 0.11
CA LEU A 81 0.92 -14.25 0.67
C LEU A 81 -0.23 -13.62 1.46
N LEU A 82 0.13 -12.92 2.51
CA LEU A 82 -0.75 -12.03 3.28
C LEU A 82 -0.34 -10.57 3.04
N VAL A 83 -1.05 -9.62 3.66
CA VAL A 83 -0.57 -8.24 3.78
C VAL A 83 0.85 -8.30 4.38
N PRO A 84 1.84 -7.62 3.78
CA PRO A 84 3.24 -7.80 4.20
C PRO A 84 3.55 -7.31 5.63
N ILE A 85 2.67 -6.48 6.19
CA ILE A 85 2.69 -6.02 7.58
C ILE A 85 1.24 -5.82 8.04
N ASP A 86 0.94 -6.02 9.32
CA ASP A 86 -0.34 -5.60 9.93
C ASP A 86 -0.17 -4.16 10.45
N PRO A 87 -0.43 -3.11 9.64
CA PRO A 87 -0.13 -1.76 10.07
C PRO A 87 -1.10 -1.33 11.19
N PRO A 88 -0.62 -0.74 12.29
CA PRO A 88 -1.51 -0.12 13.27
C PRO A 88 -2.36 0.97 12.61
N GLU A 89 -1.72 1.74 11.73
CA GLU A 89 -2.34 2.81 10.96
C GLU A 89 -1.80 2.83 9.54
N VAL A 90 -2.66 3.19 8.58
CA VAL A 90 -2.28 3.59 7.23
C VAL A 90 -2.75 5.02 7.01
N TRP A 91 -1.82 5.88 6.64
CA TRP A 91 -2.08 7.24 6.23
C TRP A 91 -1.85 7.41 4.74
N GLY A 92 -2.47 8.40 4.13
CA GLY A 92 -2.24 8.79 2.75
C GLY A 92 -1.79 10.24 2.67
N ALA A 93 -0.93 10.53 1.69
CA ALA A 93 -0.56 11.88 1.28
C ALA A 93 -1.19 12.15 -0.09
N GLY A 94 -2.04 13.18 -0.16
CA GLY A 94 -2.65 13.61 -1.41
C GLY A 94 -1.83 14.68 -2.12
N VAL A 95 -2.13 14.87 -3.41
CA VAL A 95 -1.58 15.96 -4.24
C VAL A 95 -0.04 16.06 -4.20
N THR A 96 0.63 14.92 -4.21
CA THR A 96 2.10 14.83 -4.15
C THR A 96 2.77 14.87 -5.53
N TYR A 97 2.00 14.76 -6.62
CA TYR A 97 2.44 14.88 -8.00
C TYR A 97 1.71 16.04 -8.68
N LYS A 98 2.42 16.84 -9.47
CA LYS A 98 1.83 17.98 -10.19
C LYS A 98 0.65 17.59 -11.08
N ARG A 99 0.82 16.56 -11.88
CA ARG A 99 -0.23 16.03 -12.77
C ARG A 99 -1.51 15.64 -12.00
N ARG A 100 -1.38 15.24 -10.74
CA ARG A 100 -2.53 14.89 -9.90
C ARG A 100 -3.33 16.13 -9.50
N ALA A 101 -2.68 17.24 -9.19
CA ALA A 101 -3.34 18.50 -8.87
C ALA A 101 -4.15 19.01 -10.06
N GLU A 102 -3.55 19.08 -11.24
CA GLU A 102 -4.19 19.54 -12.50
C GLU A 102 -5.45 18.72 -12.82
N PHE A 103 -5.37 17.39 -12.76
CA PHE A 103 -6.51 16.50 -13.03
C PHE A 103 -7.65 16.69 -12.03
N ARG A 104 -7.34 16.80 -10.75
CA ARG A 104 -8.34 16.97 -9.69
C ARG A 104 -9.05 18.30 -9.79
N ASP A 105 -8.36 19.36 -10.13
CA ASP A 105 -8.95 20.69 -10.31
C ASP A 105 -9.89 20.75 -11.50
N GLU A 106 -9.53 20.15 -12.64
CA GLU A 106 -10.40 20.06 -13.83
C GLU A 106 -11.69 19.27 -13.51
N ASP A 107 -11.56 18.18 -12.78
CA ASP A 107 -12.65 17.28 -12.41
C ASP A 107 -13.59 17.92 -11.37
N THR A 108 -13.04 18.65 -10.38
CA THR A 108 -13.80 19.32 -9.32
C THR A 108 -14.41 20.64 -9.78
N ALA A 109 -13.81 21.32 -10.75
CA ALA A 109 -14.34 22.55 -11.34
C ALA A 109 -15.71 22.33 -11.98
N ALA A 110 -15.99 21.11 -12.47
CA ALA A 110 -17.30 20.72 -12.97
C ALA A 110 -18.36 20.59 -11.85
N ALA A 111 -17.94 20.44 -10.58
CA ALA A 111 -18.77 20.01 -9.48
C ALA A 111 -19.19 21.06 -8.46
N LYS A 112 -18.91 22.36 -8.54
CA LYS A 112 -19.45 23.41 -7.63
C LYS A 112 -18.47 24.50 -7.14
N GLY A 113 -17.55 24.97 -7.96
CA GLY A 113 -16.78 26.19 -7.61
C GLY A 113 -15.62 25.97 -6.64
N LEU A 114 -15.13 24.75 -6.53
CA LEU A 114 -13.92 24.38 -5.76
C LEU A 114 -12.66 24.43 -6.62
N LYS A 115 -12.68 25.19 -7.71
CA LYS A 115 -11.54 25.34 -8.61
C LYS A 115 -10.32 25.88 -7.86
N GLY A 116 -9.19 25.22 -8.05
CA GLY A 116 -7.90 25.63 -7.47
C GLY A 116 -7.62 25.12 -6.06
N ILE A 117 -8.52 24.30 -5.45
CA ILE A 117 -8.24 23.77 -4.10
C ILE A 117 -7.03 22.84 -4.10
N TYR A 118 -6.91 21.99 -5.11
CA TYR A 118 -5.79 21.04 -5.25
C TYR A 118 -4.49 21.74 -5.67
N ASP A 119 -4.57 22.73 -6.54
CA ASP A 119 -3.42 23.60 -6.87
C ASP A 119 -2.94 24.33 -5.62
N SER A 120 -3.88 24.87 -4.83
CA SER A 120 -3.55 25.51 -3.56
C SER A 120 -2.86 24.56 -2.58
N VAL A 121 -3.30 23.30 -2.48
CA VAL A 121 -2.65 22.28 -1.64
C VAL A 121 -1.27 21.91 -2.19
N TYR A 122 -1.12 21.83 -3.51
CA TYR A 122 0.16 21.53 -4.14
C TYR A 122 1.22 22.61 -3.82
N GLU A 123 0.84 23.88 -3.89
CA GLU A 123 1.72 25.03 -3.64
C GLU A 123 1.94 25.31 -2.15
N ASN A 124 1.00 24.93 -1.28
CA ASN A 124 1.06 25.21 0.16
C ASN A 124 2.17 24.38 0.84
N PRO A 125 2.93 24.93 1.79
CA PRO A 125 3.90 24.17 2.59
C PRO A 125 3.28 22.98 3.32
N ARG A 126 2.02 23.09 3.79
CA ARG A 126 1.30 21.99 4.46
C ARG A 126 0.80 20.98 3.45
N PRO A 127 1.22 19.68 3.53
CA PRO A 127 0.68 18.64 2.66
C PRO A 127 -0.75 18.27 3.05
N GLU A 128 -1.49 17.69 2.13
CA GLU A 128 -2.68 16.92 2.45
C GLU A 128 -2.23 15.58 3.07
N LEU A 129 -2.65 15.31 4.30
CA LEU A 129 -2.48 14.04 4.98
C LEU A 129 -3.83 13.58 5.51
N PHE A 130 -4.19 12.33 5.24
CA PHE A 130 -5.45 11.77 5.69
C PHE A 130 -5.27 10.34 6.21
N PHE A 131 -6.11 9.96 7.16
CA PHE A 131 -6.18 8.59 7.63
C PHE A 131 -6.83 7.70 6.57
N LYS A 132 -6.20 6.57 6.24
CA LYS A 132 -6.65 5.66 5.18
C LYS A 132 -7.22 4.36 5.71
N ALA A 133 -6.51 3.69 6.58
CA ALA A 133 -6.90 2.35 7.01
C ALA A 133 -6.25 1.95 8.33
N THR A 134 -6.72 0.85 8.88
CA THR A 134 -6.01 -0.02 9.83
C THR A 134 -5.82 -1.40 9.20
N ALA A 135 -5.06 -2.29 9.83
CA ALA A 135 -4.82 -3.65 9.32
C ALA A 135 -6.10 -4.39 8.89
N GLY A 136 -7.21 -4.22 9.63
CA GLY A 136 -8.48 -4.88 9.31
C GLY A 136 -9.16 -4.44 8.01
N ARG A 137 -8.73 -3.32 7.40
CA ARG A 137 -9.23 -2.81 6.12
C ARG A 137 -8.26 -3.07 4.97
N CYS A 138 -7.03 -3.48 5.28
CA CYS A 138 -6.01 -3.77 4.30
C CYS A 138 -6.16 -5.16 3.70
N VAL A 139 -5.81 -5.29 2.42
CA VAL A 139 -5.73 -6.56 1.71
C VAL A 139 -4.32 -6.79 1.18
N GLY A 140 -3.89 -8.03 1.16
CA GLY A 140 -2.59 -8.44 0.62
C GLY A 140 -2.66 -8.82 -0.87
N PRO A 141 -1.55 -9.32 -1.43
CA PRO A 141 -1.50 -9.79 -2.80
C PRO A 141 -2.53 -10.86 -3.08
N ASN A 142 -3.16 -10.80 -4.26
CA ASN A 142 -4.19 -11.73 -4.75
C ASN A 142 -5.48 -11.80 -3.88
N ALA A 143 -5.59 -11.00 -2.82
CA ALA A 143 -6.84 -10.79 -2.10
C ALA A 143 -7.65 -9.67 -2.77
N PRO A 144 -9.00 -9.68 -2.71
CA PRO A 144 -9.80 -8.70 -3.41
C PRO A 144 -9.74 -7.32 -2.75
N VAL A 145 -9.55 -6.27 -3.56
CA VAL A 145 -9.96 -4.92 -3.21
C VAL A 145 -11.46 -4.78 -3.47
N LEU A 146 -12.12 -3.88 -2.72
CA LEU A 146 -13.58 -3.76 -2.80
C LEU A 146 -14.00 -2.41 -3.40
N VAL A 147 -15.01 -2.47 -4.27
CA VAL A 147 -15.83 -1.32 -4.66
C VAL A 147 -16.93 -1.15 -3.62
N ARG A 148 -17.10 0.04 -3.07
CA ARG A 148 -18.16 0.32 -2.09
C ARG A 148 -19.54 0.06 -2.69
N SER A 149 -20.48 -0.44 -1.88
CA SER A 149 -21.85 -0.75 -2.35
C SER A 149 -22.62 0.50 -2.82
N ASP A 150 -22.30 1.66 -2.27
CA ASP A 150 -22.91 2.97 -2.54
C ASP A 150 -22.09 3.85 -3.50
N SER A 151 -20.99 3.35 -4.08
CA SER A 151 -20.15 4.08 -5.05
C SER A 151 -20.36 3.60 -6.48
N GLN A 152 -20.49 4.56 -7.38
CA GLN A 152 -20.58 4.35 -8.83
C GLN A 152 -19.25 4.66 -9.54
N LEU A 153 -18.30 5.28 -8.84
CA LEU A 153 -17.03 5.71 -9.41
C LEU A 153 -15.88 5.43 -8.42
N THR A 154 -15.49 4.16 -8.33
CA THR A 154 -14.33 3.76 -7.53
C THR A 154 -13.09 3.64 -8.43
N ALA A 155 -11.99 4.24 -8.02
CA ALA A 155 -10.73 4.25 -8.77
C ALA A 155 -9.57 3.61 -8.01
N ALA A 156 -8.61 3.07 -8.76
CA ALA A 156 -7.30 2.71 -8.23
C ALA A 156 -6.42 3.96 -8.13
N GLU A 157 -5.73 4.11 -7.01
CA GLU A 157 -4.70 5.12 -6.80
C GLU A 157 -3.37 4.43 -6.43
N PRO A 158 -2.63 3.96 -7.45
CA PRO A 158 -1.38 3.22 -7.25
C PRO A 158 -0.25 4.13 -6.82
N GLY A 159 0.55 3.71 -5.85
CA GLY A 159 1.67 4.50 -5.38
C GLY A 159 2.70 3.70 -4.59
N LEU A 160 3.83 4.37 -4.32
CA LEU A 160 4.80 3.92 -3.35
C LEU A 160 4.24 4.16 -1.95
N ALA A 161 4.50 3.25 -1.02
CA ALA A 161 4.24 3.46 0.39
C ALA A 161 5.50 3.22 1.21
N ILE A 162 5.69 4.02 2.26
CA ILE A 162 6.78 3.88 3.22
C ILE A 162 6.26 3.26 4.52
N VAL A 163 7.09 2.46 5.16
CA VAL A 163 6.83 1.88 6.48
C VAL A 163 7.71 2.61 7.49
N LEU A 164 7.09 3.08 8.55
CA LEU A 164 7.74 3.86 9.59
C LEU A 164 8.18 2.96 10.75
N GLY A 165 9.42 3.09 11.16
CA GLY A 165 9.95 2.55 12.39
C GLY A 165 9.84 3.52 13.56
N ALA A 166 10.70 3.35 14.57
CA ALA A 166 10.71 4.25 15.72
C ALA A 166 11.01 5.71 15.29
N ARG A 167 10.27 6.65 15.88
CA ARG A 167 10.44 8.10 15.65
C ARG A 167 10.31 8.51 14.18
N GLY A 168 9.52 7.78 13.39
CA GLY A 168 9.29 8.07 11.98
C GLY A 168 10.44 7.69 11.05
N ALA A 169 11.40 6.88 11.48
CA ALA A 169 12.45 6.37 10.60
C ALA A 169 11.84 5.56 9.45
N ILE A 170 12.15 5.88 8.20
CA ILE A 170 11.71 5.10 7.04
C ILE A 170 12.51 3.79 7.03
N VAL A 171 11.85 2.67 7.35
CA VAL A 171 12.51 1.36 7.47
C VAL A 171 12.33 0.48 6.25
N ALA A 172 11.24 0.65 5.51
CA ALA A 172 10.95 -0.16 4.32
C ALA A 172 9.98 0.56 3.37
N PHE A 173 9.85 0.00 2.17
CA PHE A 173 8.94 0.41 1.11
C PHE A 173 8.07 -0.76 0.65
N THR A 174 6.88 -0.44 0.14
CA THR A 174 5.96 -1.42 -0.48
C THR A 174 5.10 -0.73 -1.55
N ALA A 175 4.44 -1.48 -2.41
CA ALA A 175 3.41 -0.93 -3.27
C ALA A 175 2.10 -0.78 -2.49
N CYS A 176 1.37 0.28 -2.80
CA CYS A 176 0.05 0.57 -2.24
C CYS A 176 -0.96 0.85 -3.36
N ASN A 177 -2.17 0.36 -3.18
CA ASN A 177 -3.34 0.83 -3.91
C ASN A 177 -4.29 1.50 -2.91
N ASP A 178 -4.37 2.84 -2.97
CA ASP A 178 -5.32 3.63 -2.21
C ASP A 178 -6.66 3.68 -2.95
N VAL A 179 -7.44 2.59 -2.88
CA VAL A 179 -8.71 2.48 -3.60
C VAL A 179 -9.72 3.47 -3.03
N SER A 180 -10.26 4.34 -3.89
CA SER A 180 -11.04 5.51 -3.49
C SER A 180 -12.36 5.61 -4.22
N ALA A 181 -13.43 5.91 -3.48
CA ALA A 181 -14.76 6.19 -4.03
C ALA A 181 -14.83 7.67 -4.44
N TRP A 182 -14.40 7.98 -5.65
CA TRP A 182 -14.25 9.36 -6.13
C TRP A 182 -15.58 10.13 -6.25
N ASP A 183 -16.68 9.46 -6.55
CA ASP A 183 -18.00 10.08 -6.57
C ASP A 183 -18.39 10.66 -5.20
N ILE A 184 -18.11 9.95 -4.10
CA ILE A 184 -18.34 10.41 -2.74
C ILE A 184 -17.46 11.62 -2.40
N GLU A 185 -16.18 11.58 -2.79
CA GLU A 185 -15.26 12.69 -2.58
C GLU A 185 -15.66 13.94 -3.37
N ARG A 186 -16.17 13.76 -4.59
CA ARG A 186 -16.66 14.85 -5.46
C ARG A 186 -17.97 15.44 -5.00
N GLU A 187 -18.79 14.65 -4.34
CA GLU A 187 -20.05 15.15 -3.79
C GLU A 187 -19.79 16.25 -2.75
N ASN A 188 -18.84 16.01 -1.85
CA ASN A 188 -18.41 17.00 -0.87
C ASN A 188 -17.02 16.65 -0.33
N PRO A 189 -16.01 17.58 -0.37
CA PRO A 189 -14.68 17.34 0.18
C PRO A 189 -14.66 16.90 1.65
N LEU A 190 -15.67 17.25 2.43
CA LEU A 190 -15.82 16.79 3.82
C LEU A 190 -16.16 15.30 3.93
N TYR A 191 -16.53 14.66 2.82
CA TYR A 191 -16.75 13.21 2.75
C TYR A 191 -15.50 12.41 2.42
N LEU A 192 -14.33 13.06 2.34
CA LEU A 192 -13.05 12.38 2.13
C LEU A 192 -12.87 11.13 3.01
N PRO A 193 -13.14 11.14 4.33
CA PRO A 193 -13.04 9.92 5.14
C PRO A 193 -13.94 8.79 4.64
N GLN A 194 -15.14 9.08 4.15
CA GLN A 194 -16.05 8.07 3.62
C GLN A 194 -15.59 7.53 2.24
N SER A 195 -14.98 8.39 1.41
CA SER A 195 -14.36 7.98 0.15
C SER A 195 -13.16 7.05 0.37
N LYS A 196 -12.37 7.30 1.40
CA LYS A 196 -11.07 6.66 1.63
C LYS A 196 -11.11 5.48 2.60
N ILE A 197 -12.07 5.43 3.55
CA ILE A 197 -12.05 4.48 4.68
C ILE A 197 -13.23 3.52 4.59
N TYR A 198 -12.99 2.30 4.09
CA TYR A 198 -13.96 1.21 4.06
C TYR A 198 -13.25 -0.15 3.95
N LEU A 199 -13.99 -1.25 4.04
CA LEU A 199 -13.42 -2.59 3.96
C LEU A 199 -12.78 -2.83 2.59
N GLY A 200 -11.53 -3.31 2.55
CA GLY A 200 -10.82 -3.61 1.31
C GLY A 200 -10.40 -2.37 0.51
N CYS A 201 -10.38 -1.19 1.14
CA CYS A 201 -10.01 0.08 0.50
C CYS A 201 -8.51 0.28 0.29
N CYS A 202 -7.67 -0.58 0.85
CA CYS A 202 -6.21 -0.42 0.82
C CYS A 202 -5.55 -1.76 0.51
N ALA A 203 -4.79 -1.85 -0.58
CA ALA A 203 -3.96 -3.02 -0.85
C ALA A 203 -2.48 -2.69 -0.63
N LEU A 204 -1.75 -3.59 0.01
CA LEU A 204 -0.31 -3.47 0.28
C LEU A 204 0.43 -4.73 -0.16
N GLY A 205 1.61 -4.58 -0.77
CA GLY A 205 2.43 -5.73 -1.19
C GLY A 205 3.36 -5.44 -2.37
N PRO A 206 3.96 -6.46 -2.97
CA PRO A 206 3.87 -7.87 -2.62
C PRO A 206 4.70 -8.22 -1.39
N CYS A 207 5.65 -7.37 -1.02
CA CYS A 207 6.56 -7.52 0.12
C CYS A 207 6.95 -6.15 0.68
N LEU A 208 7.57 -6.12 1.85
CA LEU A 208 8.35 -4.98 2.30
C LEU A 208 9.78 -5.12 1.78
N VAL A 209 10.31 -4.04 1.21
CA VAL A 209 11.72 -3.94 0.82
C VAL A 209 12.38 -2.90 1.72
N THR A 210 13.41 -3.29 2.46
CA THR A 210 14.07 -2.39 3.41
C THR A 210 14.74 -1.22 2.70
N SER A 211 14.83 -0.08 3.37
CA SER A 211 15.29 1.16 2.75
C SER A 211 16.72 1.10 2.23
N ASP A 212 17.60 0.29 2.85
CA ASP A 212 18.95 0.03 2.37
C ASP A 212 18.98 -0.72 1.02
N GLU A 213 18.00 -1.59 0.73
CA GLU A 213 17.91 -2.32 -0.54
C GLU A 213 17.34 -1.44 -1.68
N ILE A 214 16.43 -0.54 -1.38
CA ILE A 214 15.90 0.39 -2.37
C ILE A 214 16.95 1.46 -2.76
N GLY A 215 17.75 1.92 -1.79
CA GLY A 215 18.72 2.99 -2.01
C GLY A 215 18.02 4.34 -2.23
N ASP A 216 17.91 4.78 -3.49
CA ASP A 216 17.24 6.02 -3.85
C ASP A 216 15.76 5.78 -4.20
N PRO A 217 14.80 6.25 -3.37
CA PRO A 217 13.37 6.10 -3.65
C PRO A 217 12.82 7.13 -4.66
N TYR A 218 13.63 8.08 -5.14
CA TYR A 218 13.20 9.18 -6.02
C TYR A 218 13.45 8.94 -7.52
N GLY A 219 13.67 7.69 -7.92
CA GLY A 219 13.90 7.29 -9.32
C GLY A 219 13.10 6.05 -9.73
N LEU A 220 12.16 5.58 -8.91
CA LEU A 220 11.44 4.34 -9.13
C LEU A 220 10.32 4.49 -10.16
N GLN A 221 10.30 3.60 -11.14
CA GLN A 221 9.16 3.49 -12.05
C GLN A 221 8.00 2.76 -11.36
N ILE A 222 6.81 3.33 -11.49
CA ILE A 222 5.53 2.76 -11.05
C ILE A 222 4.68 2.55 -12.29
N ARG A 223 4.12 1.38 -12.48
CA ARG A 223 3.15 1.06 -13.53
C ARG A 223 1.87 0.53 -12.90
N CYS A 224 0.73 0.98 -13.41
CA CYS A 224 -0.58 0.42 -13.06
C CYS A 224 -1.26 -0.08 -14.32
N SER A 225 -1.87 -1.27 -14.22
CA SER A 225 -2.70 -1.83 -15.29
C SER A 225 -4.03 -2.32 -14.72
N ILE A 226 -5.11 -2.11 -15.45
CA ILE A 226 -6.45 -2.67 -15.15
C ILE A 226 -6.75 -3.70 -16.24
N ILE A 227 -7.06 -4.91 -15.82
CA ILE A 227 -7.41 -6.04 -16.68
C ILE A 227 -8.89 -6.34 -16.48
N ARG A 228 -9.66 -6.34 -17.58
CA ARG A 228 -11.10 -6.60 -17.62
C ARG A 228 -11.39 -7.65 -18.67
N GLY A 229 -12.04 -8.76 -18.26
CA GLY A 229 -12.31 -9.86 -19.17
C GLY A 229 -11.05 -10.45 -19.82
N GLY A 230 -9.91 -10.48 -19.12
CA GLY A 230 -8.63 -10.98 -19.61
C GLY A 230 -7.87 -10.03 -20.56
N LYS A 231 -8.39 -8.83 -20.81
CA LYS A 231 -7.74 -7.79 -21.65
C LYS A 231 -7.30 -6.60 -20.80
N THR A 232 -6.12 -6.07 -21.08
CA THR A 232 -5.67 -4.82 -20.48
C THR A 232 -6.47 -3.67 -21.07
N VAL A 233 -7.32 -3.03 -20.24
CA VAL A 233 -8.15 -1.88 -20.64
C VAL A 233 -7.50 -0.54 -20.25
N PHE A 234 -6.55 -0.56 -19.32
CA PHE A 234 -5.76 0.59 -18.89
C PHE A 234 -4.34 0.16 -18.58
N SER A 235 -3.35 0.96 -18.97
CA SER A 235 -1.97 0.82 -18.52
C SER A 235 -1.26 2.16 -18.61
N GLU A 236 -0.78 2.66 -17.48
CA GLU A 236 -0.04 3.91 -17.39
C GLU A 236 1.15 3.75 -16.43
N ALA A 237 2.14 4.64 -16.57
CA ALA A 237 3.31 4.67 -15.71
C ALA A 237 3.61 6.09 -15.21
N ALA A 238 4.15 6.17 -14.00
CA ALA A 238 4.71 7.38 -13.41
C ALA A 238 6.09 7.06 -12.83
N ASN A 239 6.84 8.09 -12.46
CA ASN A 239 8.13 7.93 -11.80
C ASN A 239 8.17 8.74 -10.52
N THR A 240 8.75 8.20 -9.46
CA THR A 240 8.86 8.88 -8.16
C THR A 240 9.77 10.12 -8.21
N SER A 241 10.56 10.30 -9.28
CA SER A 241 11.28 11.56 -9.53
C SER A 241 10.35 12.77 -9.74
N GLN A 242 9.06 12.51 -10.01
CA GLN A 242 8.03 13.53 -10.17
C GLN A 242 7.39 13.96 -8.85
N PHE A 243 7.84 13.44 -7.70
CA PHE A 243 7.40 13.91 -6.40
C PHE A 243 7.72 15.40 -6.23
N HIS A 244 6.71 16.17 -5.86
CA HIS A 244 6.86 17.57 -5.47
C HIS A 244 7.41 17.69 -4.04
N ARG A 245 7.07 16.73 -3.18
CA ARG A 245 7.46 16.73 -1.77
C ARG A 245 8.43 15.60 -1.47
N ARG A 246 9.36 15.87 -0.57
CA ARG A 246 10.24 14.81 -0.06
C ARG A 246 9.48 13.92 0.92
N LEU A 247 9.86 12.65 0.98
CA LEU A 247 9.25 11.67 1.89
C LEU A 247 9.45 12.06 3.37
N GLU A 248 10.63 12.58 3.67
CA GLU A 248 11.00 13.06 5.01
C GLU A 248 10.12 14.24 5.44
N ASP A 249 9.74 15.12 4.52
CA ASP A 249 8.83 16.24 4.79
C ASP A 249 7.43 15.73 5.13
N LEU A 250 6.91 14.77 4.37
CA LEU A 250 5.61 14.14 4.66
C LEU A 250 5.61 13.50 6.06
N VAL A 251 6.69 12.78 6.39
CA VAL A 251 6.85 12.17 7.72
C VAL A 251 6.92 13.25 8.82
N SER A 252 7.65 14.34 8.59
CA SER A 252 7.77 15.42 9.58
C SER A 252 6.42 16.07 9.90
N TRP A 253 5.57 16.26 8.87
CA TRP A 253 4.21 16.77 9.06
C TRP A 253 3.31 15.77 9.76
N LEU A 254 3.44 14.47 9.44
CA LEU A 254 2.65 13.43 10.09
C LEU A 254 2.95 13.29 11.58
N LEU A 255 4.20 13.50 11.95
CA LEU A 255 4.68 13.42 13.34
C LEU A 255 4.41 14.69 14.16
N LYS A 256 4.03 15.80 13.53
CA LYS A 256 3.89 17.08 14.20
C LYS A 256 2.76 17.05 15.21
N ASP A 257 3.11 17.14 16.50
CA ASP A 257 2.19 17.06 17.64
C ASP A 257 1.30 15.80 17.62
N ASN A 258 1.83 14.68 17.06
CA ASN A 258 1.09 13.45 16.87
C ASN A 258 1.92 12.23 17.31
N ILE A 259 1.24 11.19 17.77
CA ILE A 259 1.84 9.90 18.13
C ILE A 259 1.60 8.93 16.99
N ILE A 260 2.66 8.59 16.26
CA ILE A 260 2.61 7.63 15.15
C ILE A 260 3.30 6.34 15.57
N PRO A 261 2.56 5.23 15.70
CA PRO A 261 3.13 3.93 16.08
C PRO A 261 4.15 3.42 15.06
N ALA A 262 5.17 2.70 15.53
CA ALA A 262 6.04 1.95 14.62
C ALA A 262 5.21 0.92 13.82
N GLY A 263 5.56 0.71 12.55
CA GLY A 263 4.77 -0.11 11.64
C GLY A 263 3.67 0.65 10.90
N THR A 264 3.42 1.93 11.23
CA THR A 264 2.54 2.78 10.43
C THR A 264 3.02 2.84 8.99
N VAL A 265 2.08 2.74 8.05
CA VAL A 265 2.32 2.85 6.61
C VAL A 265 1.83 4.22 6.13
N LEU A 266 2.65 4.92 5.35
CA LEU A 266 2.26 6.16 4.67
C LEU A 266 2.29 5.93 3.16
N SER A 267 1.11 5.93 2.52
CA SER A 267 0.99 6.02 1.06
C SER A 267 1.42 7.42 0.61
N THR A 268 2.33 7.48 -0.34
CA THR A 268 2.97 8.73 -0.77
C THR A 268 2.23 9.41 -1.92
N GLY A 269 1.01 8.95 -2.20
CA GLY A 269 0.17 9.47 -3.29
C GLY A 269 0.43 8.79 -4.63
N THR A 270 -0.29 9.23 -5.66
CA THR A 270 -0.23 8.66 -7.01
C THR A 270 0.05 9.73 -8.07
N GLY A 271 0.89 9.37 -9.04
CA GLY A 271 1.09 10.13 -10.28
C GLY A 271 0.35 9.54 -11.48
N ILE A 272 -0.39 8.44 -11.28
CA ILE A 272 -1.16 7.75 -12.33
C ILE A 272 -2.63 8.09 -12.17
N MET A 273 -3.25 8.49 -13.28
CA MET A 273 -4.63 8.94 -13.34
C MET A 273 -5.47 7.95 -14.13
N VAL A 274 -6.33 7.22 -13.45
CA VAL A 274 -7.31 6.33 -14.10
C VAL A 274 -8.48 7.19 -14.62
N PRO A 275 -8.80 7.14 -15.93
CA PRO A 275 -9.95 7.84 -16.48
C PRO A 275 -11.28 7.39 -15.85
N ASN A 276 -12.26 8.32 -15.80
CA ASN A 276 -13.54 8.07 -15.14
C ASN A 276 -14.36 6.92 -15.75
N ASP A 277 -14.27 6.73 -17.06
CA ASP A 277 -14.93 5.66 -17.80
C ASP A 277 -14.29 4.27 -17.53
N LEU A 278 -13.09 4.26 -16.97
CA LEU A 278 -12.35 3.07 -16.56
C LEU A 278 -12.40 2.81 -15.04
N ASN A 279 -13.46 3.31 -14.35
CA ASN A 279 -13.74 2.97 -12.96
C ASN A 279 -13.72 1.46 -12.72
N LEU A 280 -13.28 1.06 -11.52
CA LEU A 280 -13.18 -0.35 -11.12
C LEU A 280 -14.55 -1.02 -11.05
N ARG A 281 -14.62 -2.26 -11.53
CA ARG A 281 -15.84 -3.09 -11.57
C ARG A 281 -15.58 -4.48 -11.02
N ASP A 282 -16.62 -5.13 -10.56
CA ASP A 282 -16.53 -6.54 -10.15
C ASP A 282 -15.95 -7.40 -11.27
N GLY A 283 -14.96 -8.24 -10.95
CA GLY A 283 -14.24 -9.08 -11.91
C GLY A 283 -13.03 -8.45 -12.59
N ASP A 284 -12.77 -7.16 -12.39
CA ASP A 284 -11.50 -6.55 -12.80
C ASP A 284 -10.33 -7.10 -11.99
N GLN A 285 -9.12 -6.91 -12.51
CA GLN A 285 -7.87 -7.08 -11.78
C GLN A 285 -7.04 -5.81 -11.90
N VAL A 286 -6.46 -5.37 -10.81
CA VAL A 286 -5.50 -4.26 -10.77
C VAL A 286 -4.12 -4.81 -10.48
N ASP A 287 -3.18 -4.52 -11.37
CA ASP A 287 -1.76 -4.85 -11.21
C ASP A 287 -0.95 -3.55 -11.04
N ILE A 288 -0.17 -3.49 -9.97
CA ILE A 288 0.74 -2.38 -9.67
C ILE A 288 2.16 -2.93 -9.61
N GLU A 289 3.02 -2.46 -10.49
CA GLU A 289 4.43 -2.82 -10.51
C GLU A 289 5.28 -1.64 -10.08
N ILE A 290 6.16 -1.84 -9.11
CA ILE A 290 7.15 -0.83 -8.69
C ILE A 290 8.54 -1.41 -8.83
N GLN A 291 9.40 -0.68 -9.52
CA GLN A 291 10.80 -1.04 -9.70
C GLN A 291 11.47 -1.31 -8.35
N GLY A 292 12.20 -2.42 -8.22
CA GLY A 292 12.86 -2.82 -6.97
C GLY A 292 11.94 -3.48 -5.94
N ILE A 293 10.61 -3.33 -6.04
CA ILE A 293 9.63 -3.91 -5.10
C ILE A 293 8.96 -5.15 -5.68
N GLY A 294 8.45 -5.05 -6.90
CA GLY A 294 7.73 -6.12 -7.59
C GLY A 294 6.28 -5.77 -7.87
N ARG A 295 5.45 -6.80 -8.14
CA ARG A 295 4.05 -6.65 -8.56
C ARG A 295 3.08 -6.99 -7.45
N LEU A 296 2.22 -6.04 -7.10
CA LEU A 296 1.02 -6.21 -6.30
C LEU A 296 -0.16 -6.42 -7.25
N SER A 297 -0.82 -7.55 -7.16
CA SER A 297 -1.97 -7.91 -8.00
C SER A 297 -3.19 -8.17 -7.12
N ASN A 298 -4.31 -7.53 -7.44
CA ASN A 298 -5.55 -7.67 -6.67
C ASN A 298 -6.75 -7.82 -7.62
N PRO A 299 -7.57 -8.86 -7.46
CA PRO A 299 -8.89 -8.89 -8.08
C PRO A 299 -9.79 -7.82 -7.44
N VAL A 300 -10.73 -7.32 -8.21
CA VAL A 300 -11.74 -6.35 -7.75
C VAL A 300 -13.05 -7.08 -7.49
N ARG A 301 -13.71 -6.75 -6.38
CA ARG A 301 -15.04 -7.26 -6.04
C ARG A 301 -15.98 -6.14 -5.61
N GLN A 302 -17.23 -6.23 -6.02
CA GLN A 302 -18.28 -5.37 -5.48
C GLN A 302 -18.57 -5.76 -4.03
N SER A 303 -18.52 -4.79 -3.13
CA SER A 303 -18.97 -5.01 -1.76
C SER A 303 -20.46 -5.34 -1.77
N ARG A 304 -20.86 -6.31 -0.97
CA ARG A 304 -22.26 -6.57 -0.71
C ARG A 304 -22.66 -5.77 0.51
N GLU A 305 -23.82 -5.13 0.47
CA GLU A 305 -24.38 -4.55 1.69
C GLU A 305 -24.39 -5.63 2.77
N SER A 306 -23.74 -5.36 3.90
CA SER A 306 -23.95 -6.19 5.08
C SER A 306 -25.40 -6.01 5.48
N ARG A 307 -26.24 -7.00 5.22
CA ARG A 307 -27.54 -7.09 5.87
C ARG A 307 -27.25 -7.19 7.35
N ALA A 308 -27.50 -6.06 8.06
CA ALA A 308 -27.44 -5.99 9.51
C ALA A 308 -28.45 -6.96 10.12
#